data_cc3ba7477b39f86b1c487f62d1c3582e
#
_entry.id   cc3ba7477b39f86b1c487f62d1c3582e
#
_cell.length_a   1.000
_cell.length_b   1.000
_cell.length_c   1.000
_cell.angle_alpha   90.00
_cell.angle_beta   90.00
_cell.angle_gamma   90.00
#
_symmetry.space_group_name_H-M   'P 1'
#
loop_
_entity.id
_entity.type
_entity.pdbx_description
1 polymer ?
#
loop_
_entity_poly.entity_id
_entity_poly.type
_entity_poly.pdbx_seq_one_letter_code
_entity_poly.pdbx_strand_id
1 'polypeptide(L)'
;MTEQNQKQLGAVLWSIADTLRGAMDADDFRDYMLAFLFLRYLSDNYEAAAKKELGNEYPDASTQPGVTPLRIWYAANQDDVPDFEKLMRRRVHYVIKPEYLWGSIAEMARTQDGELLNTLQDGFKYIENESFDSTFQGLFSEINLTSEKLGKRYAERNEKLCDIIKKIAEGLSSFSSEGDTLGDAYEYLIDKFAAGSGKKAGEFYTPHEISNILSGIVTLDSQDPSTGPKKHLASVLDFACGSGSLLLNVRRRMGAQGIGKIYGQEKNLATSAIARMNLFLHGARDFKVTQ
;
A
#
# COMPACT_ATOMS: atom_id res chain seq x y z
N MET A 1 16.38 -5.53 4.18
CA MET A 1 16.79 -4.43 5.11
C MET A 1 17.24 -5.00 6.45
N THR A 2 18.07 -4.27 7.23
CA THR A 2 18.36 -4.70 8.60
C THR A 2 17.14 -4.42 9.49
N GLU A 3 16.90 -5.25 10.51
CA GLU A 3 15.82 -5.04 11.50
C GLU A 3 15.86 -3.64 12.14
N GLN A 4 17.05 -3.06 12.24
CA GLN A 4 17.27 -1.71 12.76
C GLN A 4 16.73 -0.63 11.82
N ASN A 5 16.91 -0.79 10.51
CA ASN A 5 16.39 0.14 9.49
C ASN A 5 14.85 0.08 9.41
N GLN A 6 14.26 -1.10 9.56
CA GLN A 6 12.80 -1.28 9.61
C GLN A 6 12.20 -0.57 10.82
N LYS A 7 12.79 -0.74 12.00
CA LYS A 7 12.37 -0.06 13.23
C LYS A 7 12.50 1.47 13.09
N GLN A 8 13.58 1.95 12.47
CA GLN A 8 13.80 3.38 12.27
C GLN A 8 12.76 3.99 11.33
N LEU A 9 12.47 3.33 10.20
CA LEU A 9 11.43 3.76 9.27
C LEU A 9 10.05 3.78 9.93
N GLY A 10 9.71 2.71 10.64
CA GLY A 10 8.46 2.63 11.40
C GLY A 10 8.36 3.73 12.47
N ALA A 11 9.45 4.05 13.16
CA ALA A 11 9.48 5.13 14.16
C ALA A 11 9.28 6.51 13.53
N VAL A 12 9.87 6.77 12.35
CA VAL A 12 9.65 8.01 11.58
C VAL A 12 8.19 8.15 11.17
N LEU A 13 7.61 7.10 10.60
CA LEU A 13 6.20 7.10 10.21
C LEU A 13 5.26 7.26 11.41
N TRP A 14 5.60 6.63 12.54
CA TRP A 14 4.85 6.82 13.78
C TRP A 14 4.95 8.25 14.32
N SER A 15 6.13 8.86 14.24
CA SER A 15 6.32 10.28 14.62
C SER A 15 5.48 11.23 13.75
N ILE A 16 5.35 10.94 12.45
CA ILE A 16 4.45 11.67 11.54
C ILE A 16 3.01 11.48 11.99
N ALA A 17 2.61 10.23 12.25
CA ALA A 17 1.29 9.89 12.77
C ALA A 17 0.98 10.65 14.08
N ASP A 18 1.91 10.70 14.99
CA ASP A 18 1.75 11.32 16.30
C ASP A 18 1.62 12.85 16.23
N THR A 19 2.36 13.51 15.32
CA THR A 19 2.22 14.96 15.08
C THR A 19 0.87 15.36 14.49
N LEU A 20 0.21 14.46 13.78
CA LEU A 20 -1.10 14.70 13.17
C LEU A 20 -2.28 14.28 14.06
N ARG A 21 -2.01 13.47 15.10
CA ARG A 21 -3.01 12.93 16.04
C ARG A 21 -3.80 14.00 16.80
N GLY A 22 -3.29 15.20 16.97
CA GLY A 22 -4.01 16.31 17.62
C GLY A 22 -5.15 16.91 16.81
N ALA A 23 -5.32 16.49 15.54
CA ALA A 23 -6.29 17.03 14.60
C ALA A 23 -7.35 16.04 14.13
N MET A 24 -7.15 14.74 14.39
CA MET A 24 -8.03 13.63 13.96
C MET A 24 -7.97 12.49 14.99
N ASP A 25 -9.01 11.64 15.00
CA ASP A 25 -9.00 10.38 15.74
C ASP A 25 -7.94 9.41 15.15
N ALA A 26 -7.39 8.54 16.00
CA ALA A 26 -6.35 7.60 15.59
C ALA A 26 -6.76 6.67 14.44
N ASP A 27 -8.02 6.23 14.43
CA ASP A 27 -8.56 5.33 13.40
C ASP A 27 -8.66 6.02 12.03
N ASP A 28 -9.15 7.28 11.99
CA ASP A 28 -9.24 8.04 10.74
C ASP A 28 -7.86 8.33 10.16
N PHE A 29 -6.94 8.71 11.03
CA PHE A 29 -5.58 9.02 10.64
C PHE A 29 -4.85 7.79 10.08
N ARG A 30 -5.07 6.61 10.67
CA ARG A 30 -4.54 5.34 10.19
C ARG A 30 -4.86 5.11 8.71
N ASP A 31 -6.12 5.27 8.34
CA ASP A 31 -6.59 4.94 7.00
C ASP A 31 -5.95 5.84 5.94
N TYR A 32 -5.78 7.13 6.22
CA TYR A 32 -5.03 8.05 5.34
C TYR A 32 -3.55 7.67 5.23
N MET A 33 -2.89 7.41 6.37
CA MET A 33 -1.48 7.05 6.37
C MET A 33 -1.21 5.78 5.57
N LEU A 34 -2.01 4.74 5.81
CA LEU A 34 -1.88 3.47 5.11
C LEU A 34 -2.16 3.60 3.61
N ALA A 35 -3.17 4.40 3.22
CA ALA A 35 -3.48 4.64 1.82
C ALA A 35 -2.38 5.42 1.09
N PHE A 36 -1.84 6.46 1.71
CA PHE A 36 -0.78 7.25 1.07
C PHE A 36 0.55 6.51 0.98
N LEU A 37 0.88 5.69 1.97
CA LEU A 37 2.02 4.77 1.87
C LEU A 37 1.84 3.75 0.75
N PHE A 38 0.63 3.23 0.62
CA PHE A 38 0.31 2.31 -0.47
C PHE A 38 0.38 3.00 -1.84
N LEU A 39 -0.17 4.21 -1.97
CA LEU A 39 -0.02 5.01 -3.20
C LEU A 39 1.44 5.28 -3.53
N ARG A 40 2.27 5.59 -2.54
CA ARG A 40 3.71 5.75 -2.72
C ARG A 40 4.35 4.48 -3.27
N TYR A 41 4.07 3.33 -2.66
CA TYR A 41 4.56 2.04 -3.14
C TYR A 41 4.11 1.74 -4.57
N LEU A 42 2.82 1.92 -4.87
CA LEU A 42 2.30 1.71 -6.22
C LEU A 42 3.03 2.59 -7.23
N SER A 43 3.25 3.86 -6.90
CA SER A 43 3.94 4.81 -7.78
C SER A 43 5.38 4.40 -8.07
N ASP A 44 6.16 4.11 -7.02
CA ASP A 44 7.56 3.72 -7.17
C ASP A 44 7.71 2.41 -7.97
N ASN A 45 6.85 1.42 -7.68
CA ASN A 45 6.84 0.15 -8.41
C ASN A 45 6.37 0.31 -9.87
N TYR A 46 5.41 1.21 -10.13
CA TYR A 46 4.95 1.51 -11.49
C TYR A 46 6.04 2.18 -12.32
N GLU A 47 6.71 3.20 -11.77
CA GLU A 47 7.81 3.88 -12.46
C GLU A 47 9.00 2.95 -12.71
N ALA A 48 9.35 2.09 -11.77
CA ALA A 48 10.40 1.08 -11.95
C ALA A 48 10.04 0.07 -13.05
N ALA A 49 8.79 -0.40 -13.09
CA ALA A 49 8.30 -1.28 -14.14
C ALA A 49 8.25 -0.57 -15.50
N ALA A 50 7.76 0.67 -15.56
CA ALA A 50 7.72 1.49 -16.76
C ALA A 50 9.14 1.70 -17.34
N LYS A 51 10.11 2.03 -16.50
CA LYS A 51 11.52 2.17 -16.90
C LYS A 51 12.07 0.88 -17.52
N LYS A 52 11.69 -0.28 -16.96
CA LYS A 52 12.11 -1.58 -17.49
C LYS A 52 11.47 -1.90 -18.84
N GLU A 53 10.17 -1.61 -19.01
CA GLU A 53 9.43 -1.90 -20.25
C GLU A 53 9.80 -0.95 -21.38
N LEU A 54 9.99 0.34 -21.09
CA LEU A 54 10.34 1.36 -22.09
C LEU A 54 11.86 1.36 -22.41
N GLY A 55 12.70 0.86 -21.51
CA GLY A 55 14.15 0.79 -21.75
C GLY A 55 14.75 2.15 -22.11
N ASN A 56 15.31 2.24 -23.32
CA ASN A 56 15.95 3.47 -23.82
C ASN A 56 14.95 4.60 -24.15
N GLU A 57 13.66 4.30 -24.27
CA GLU A 57 12.61 5.29 -24.49
C GLU A 57 12.15 5.97 -23.19
N TYR A 58 12.55 5.41 -22.02
CA TYR A 58 12.22 6.02 -20.74
C TYR A 58 13.04 7.30 -20.56
N PRO A 59 12.40 8.48 -20.43
CA PRO A 59 13.12 9.75 -20.35
C PRO A 59 14.00 9.87 -19.11
N ASP A 60 15.01 10.72 -19.19
CA ASP A 60 15.81 11.11 -18.03
C ASP A 60 14.99 11.90 -17.02
N ALA A 61 15.48 11.92 -15.77
CA ALA A 61 14.86 12.68 -14.71
C ALA A 61 14.79 14.17 -15.06
N SER A 62 13.59 14.76 -14.90
CA SER A 62 13.40 16.20 -15.11
C SER A 62 14.05 17.02 -13.98
N THR A 63 14.55 18.19 -14.33
CA THR A 63 14.97 19.20 -13.34
C THR A 63 13.79 20.01 -12.81
N GLN A 64 12.61 19.89 -13.44
CA GLN A 64 11.40 20.56 -13.00
C GLN A 64 10.70 19.75 -11.89
N PRO A 65 10.44 20.32 -10.72
CA PRO A 65 9.72 19.66 -9.65
C PRO A 65 8.34 19.16 -10.11
N GLY A 66 7.94 17.96 -9.69
CA GLY A 66 6.65 17.36 -10.02
C GLY A 66 6.51 16.84 -11.47
N VAL A 67 7.52 17.00 -12.31
CA VAL A 67 7.54 16.45 -13.67
C VAL A 67 8.31 15.13 -13.64
N THR A 68 7.57 14.02 -13.57
CA THR A 68 8.16 12.68 -13.60
C THR A 68 8.60 12.30 -15.02
N PRO A 69 9.60 11.41 -15.20
CA PRO A 69 9.99 10.91 -16.52
C PRO A 69 8.81 10.34 -17.31
N LEU A 70 7.95 9.59 -16.62
CA LEU A 70 6.76 9.00 -17.25
C LEU A 70 5.77 10.07 -17.76
N ARG A 71 5.66 11.22 -17.08
CA ARG A 71 4.84 12.34 -17.58
C ARG A 71 5.38 12.90 -18.88
N ILE A 72 6.71 12.97 -19.02
CA ILE A 72 7.37 13.42 -20.27
C ILE A 72 7.05 12.42 -21.39
N TRP A 73 7.18 11.12 -21.11
CA TRP A 73 6.90 10.08 -22.09
C TRP A 73 5.45 10.11 -22.57
N TYR A 74 4.47 10.21 -21.65
CA TYR A 74 3.04 10.31 -21.99
C TYR A 74 2.73 11.52 -22.89
N ALA A 75 3.37 12.66 -22.61
CA ALA A 75 3.17 13.89 -23.42
C ALA A 75 3.72 13.72 -24.84
N ALA A 76 4.82 12.99 -25.01
CA ALA A 76 5.47 12.79 -26.30
C ALA A 76 4.87 11.65 -27.13
N ASN A 77 4.19 10.67 -26.51
CA ASN A 77 3.76 9.43 -27.15
C ASN A 77 2.25 9.15 -26.94
N GLN A 78 1.41 10.17 -27.13
CA GLN A 78 -0.03 10.08 -26.79
C GLN A 78 -0.75 8.92 -27.47
N ASP A 79 -0.36 8.56 -28.71
CA ASP A 79 -0.97 7.46 -29.48
C ASP A 79 -0.61 6.09 -28.91
N ASP A 80 0.54 5.96 -28.25
CA ASP A 80 1.03 4.69 -27.68
C ASP A 80 0.59 4.47 -26.24
N VAL A 81 0.08 5.50 -25.55
CA VAL A 81 -0.35 5.44 -24.14
C VAL A 81 -1.36 4.31 -23.90
N PRO A 82 -2.41 4.09 -24.70
CA PRO A 82 -3.37 3.01 -24.46
C PRO A 82 -2.75 1.61 -24.45
N ASP A 83 -1.84 1.35 -25.36
CA ASP A 83 -1.16 0.05 -25.44
C ASP A 83 -0.13 -0.11 -24.32
N PHE A 84 0.56 0.97 -23.93
CA PHE A 84 1.44 0.99 -22.77
C PHE A 84 0.67 0.70 -21.46
N GLU A 85 -0.47 1.35 -21.22
CA GLU A 85 -1.31 1.10 -20.04
C GLU A 85 -1.82 -0.35 -20.00
N LYS A 86 -2.19 -0.92 -21.16
CA LYS A 86 -2.56 -2.33 -21.27
C LYS A 86 -1.41 -3.28 -20.96
N LEU A 87 -0.19 -2.93 -21.38
CA LEU A 87 1.02 -3.66 -21.03
C LEU A 87 1.27 -3.60 -19.52
N MET A 88 1.23 -2.41 -18.94
CA MET A 88 1.45 -2.20 -17.50
C MET A 88 0.41 -2.94 -16.64
N ARG A 89 -0.86 -2.93 -17.04
CA ARG A 89 -1.91 -3.72 -16.38
C ARG A 89 -1.57 -5.22 -16.32
N ARG A 90 -0.95 -5.75 -17.37
CA ARG A 90 -0.52 -7.17 -17.41
C ARG A 90 0.75 -7.41 -16.55
N ARG A 91 1.66 -6.43 -16.47
CA ARG A 91 2.94 -6.56 -15.78
C ARG A 91 2.84 -6.39 -14.27
N VAL A 92 2.14 -5.34 -13.84
CA VAL A 92 2.06 -4.96 -12.41
C VAL A 92 0.67 -5.11 -11.82
N HIS A 93 -0.34 -5.47 -12.63
CA HIS A 93 -1.75 -5.66 -12.28
C HIS A 93 -2.55 -4.38 -12.05
N TYR A 94 -1.97 -3.20 -12.27
CA TYR A 94 -2.64 -1.90 -12.12
C TYR A 94 -2.11 -0.87 -13.11
N VAL A 95 -2.83 0.26 -13.19
CA VAL A 95 -2.49 1.41 -14.02
C VAL A 95 -2.58 2.68 -13.19
N ILE A 96 -1.58 3.54 -13.30
CA ILE A 96 -1.54 4.88 -12.71
C ILE A 96 -1.13 5.88 -13.77
N LYS A 97 -1.89 6.95 -13.96
CA LYS A 97 -1.48 8.07 -14.81
C LYS A 97 -0.41 8.93 -14.14
N PRO A 98 0.45 9.59 -14.93
CA PRO A 98 1.54 10.39 -14.38
C PRO A 98 1.13 11.47 -13.37
N GLU A 99 -0.03 12.10 -13.57
CA GLU A 99 -0.57 13.10 -12.65
C GLU A 99 -0.95 12.55 -11.27
N TYR A 100 -1.20 11.23 -11.17
CA TYR A 100 -1.57 10.54 -9.93
C TYR A 100 -0.40 9.83 -9.25
N LEU A 101 0.78 9.85 -9.86
CA LEU A 101 2.00 9.31 -9.26
C LEU A 101 2.40 10.12 -8.02
N TRP A 102 3.00 9.43 -7.07
CA TRP A 102 3.42 10.04 -5.81
C TRP A 102 4.30 11.29 -5.99
N GLY A 103 5.21 11.30 -6.97
CA GLY A 103 6.04 12.47 -7.27
C GLY A 103 5.23 13.71 -7.62
N SER A 104 4.17 13.56 -8.44
CA SER A 104 3.24 14.64 -8.80
C SER A 104 2.39 15.08 -7.59
N ILE A 105 1.83 14.12 -6.86
CA ILE A 105 1.02 14.38 -5.66
C ILE A 105 1.83 15.07 -4.55
N ALA A 106 3.06 14.63 -4.31
CA ALA A 106 3.94 15.23 -3.29
C ALA A 106 4.34 16.67 -3.67
N GLU A 107 4.53 16.97 -4.95
CA GLU A 107 4.79 18.34 -5.41
C GLU A 107 3.57 19.24 -5.27
N MET A 108 2.37 18.77 -5.61
CA MET A 108 1.12 19.49 -5.35
C MET A 108 0.96 19.80 -3.86
N ALA A 109 1.27 18.82 -2.99
CA ALA A 109 1.22 19.03 -1.55
C ALA A 109 2.26 20.04 -1.06
N ARG A 110 3.47 20.02 -1.60
CA ARG A 110 4.56 20.94 -1.28
C ARG A 110 4.20 22.40 -1.64
N THR A 111 3.53 22.58 -2.77
CA THR A 111 3.11 23.90 -3.28
C THR A 111 1.74 24.34 -2.75
N GLN A 112 1.09 23.55 -1.90
CA GLN A 112 -0.27 23.80 -1.40
C GLN A 112 -1.29 23.99 -2.55
N ASP A 113 -1.19 23.15 -3.58
CA ASP A 113 -2.07 23.22 -4.75
C ASP A 113 -3.53 23.00 -4.35
N GLY A 114 -4.40 23.90 -4.77
CA GLY A 114 -5.82 23.87 -4.43
C GLY A 114 -6.60 22.67 -5.01
N GLU A 115 -6.04 22.00 -6.02
CA GLU A 115 -6.67 20.85 -6.70
C GLU A 115 -6.21 19.49 -6.17
N LEU A 116 -5.34 19.44 -5.16
CA LEU A 116 -4.79 18.17 -4.63
C LEU A 116 -5.89 17.18 -4.24
N LEU A 117 -6.92 17.64 -3.52
CA LEU A 117 -8.02 16.78 -3.07
C LEU A 117 -8.76 16.14 -4.26
N ASN A 118 -9.09 16.91 -5.28
CA ASN A 118 -9.75 16.43 -6.49
C ASN A 118 -8.83 15.44 -7.24
N THR A 119 -7.55 15.78 -7.39
CA THR A 119 -6.56 14.92 -8.04
C THR A 119 -6.42 13.56 -7.33
N LEU A 120 -6.43 13.55 -5.98
CA LEU A 120 -6.42 12.30 -5.21
C LEU A 120 -7.68 11.47 -5.43
N GLN A 121 -8.87 12.09 -5.41
CA GLN A 121 -10.13 11.41 -5.64
C GLN A 121 -10.17 10.76 -7.04
N ASP A 122 -9.76 11.51 -8.05
CA ASP A 122 -9.74 11.03 -9.42
C ASP A 122 -8.67 9.95 -9.62
N GLY A 123 -7.51 10.10 -8.98
CA GLY A 123 -6.44 9.11 -9.01
C GLY A 123 -6.85 7.79 -8.38
N PHE A 124 -7.49 7.79 -7.21
CA PHE A 124 -7.99 6.58 -6.56
C PHE A 124 -9.04 5.88 -7.42
N LYS A 125 -10.02 6.62 -7.95
CA LYS A 125 -11.02 6.08 -8.88
C LYS A 125 -10.39 5.50 -10.15
N TYR A 126 -9.39 6.20 -10.71
CA TYR A 126 -8.70 5.73 -11.90
C TYR A 126 -7.95 4.42 -11.65
N ILE A 127 -7.19 4.34 -10.55
CA ILE A 127 -6.48 3.12 -10.17
C ILE A 127 -7.46 1.96 -9.99
N GLU A 128 -8.58 2.16 -9.30
CA GLU A 128 -9.58 1.11 -9.09
C GLU A 128 -10.22 0.63 -10.40
N ASN A 129 -10.62 1.57 -11.28
CA ASN A 129 -11.37 1.24 -12.50
C ASN A 129 -10.50 0.64 -13.60
N GLU A 130 -9.24 1.07 -13.71
CA GLU A 130 -8.34 0.66 -14.78
C GLU A 130 -7.42 -0.50 -14.42
N SER A 131 -7.46 -0.97 -13.17
CA SER A 131 -6.64 -2.07 -12.67
C SER A 131 -7.41 -3.40 -12.59
N PHE A 132 -6.77 -4.48 -12.16
CA PHE A 132 -7.47 -5.76 -11.98
C PHE A 132 -8.48 -5.72 -10.83
N ASP A 133 -9.76 -5.97 -11.13
CA ASP A 133 -10.89 -5.91 -10.21
C ASP A 133 -10.66 -6.70 -8.92
N SER A 134 -10.15 -7.93 -9.03
CA SER A 134 -9.95 -8.82 -7.88
C SER A 134 -9.09 -8.25 -6.76
N THR A 135 -8.22 -7.31 -7.10
CA THR A 135 -7.27 -6.70 -6.15
C THR A 135 -7.63 -5.26 -5.84
N PHE A 136 -8.03 -4.48 -6.85
CA PHE A 136 -8.11 -3.02 -6.74
C PHE A 136 -9.53 -2.47 -6.58
N GLN A 137 -10.57 -3.19 -7.00
CA GLN A 137 -11.94 -2.72 -6.88
C GLN A 137 -12.30 -2.39 -5.42
N GLY A 138 -12.75 -1.17 -5.16
CA GLY A 138 -13.12 -0.69 -3.82
C GLY A 138 -11.97 -0.64 -2.82
N LEU A 139 -10.73 -0.56 -3.28
CA LEU A 139 -9.55 -0.56 -2.41
C LEU A 139 -9.43 0.75 -1.61
N PHE A 140 -9.82 1.85 -2.23
CA PHE A 140 -9.78 3.20 -1.64
C PHE A 140 -11.17 3.71 -1.20
N SER A 141 -12.23 2.90 -1.35
CA SER A 141 -13.62 3.34 -1.11
C SER A 141 -13.88 3.80 0.34
N GLU A 142 -13.16 3.23 1.29
CA GLU A 142 -13.29 3.58 2.73
C GLU A 142 -12.48 4.83 3.11
N ILE A 143 -11.67 5.37 2.19
CA ILE A 143 -10.86 6.56 2.43
C ILE A 143 -11.68 7.79 2.12
N ASN A 144 -12.30 8.36 3.14
CA ASN A 144 -13.17 9.52 2.98
C ASN A 144 -12.38 10.84 2.92
N LEU A 145 -11.91 11.23 1.72
CA LEU A 145 -11.20 12.49 1.48
C LEU A 145 -12.09 13.73 1.69
N THR A 146 -13.40 13.56 1.80
CA THR A 146 -14.37 14.64 2.04
C THR A 146 -14.87 14.72 3.47
N SER A 147 -14.28 13.94 4.38
CA SER A 147 -14.64 13.89 5.80
C SER A 147 -14.57 15.27 6.45
N GLU A 148 -15.57 15.61 7.28
CA GLU A 148 -15.55 16.82 8.12
C GLU A 148 -14.39 16.82 9.13
N LYS A 149 -13.81 15.67 9.43
CA LYS A 149 -12.62 15.53 10.29
C LYS A 149 -11.36 16.13 9.65
N LEU A 150 -11.29 16.16 8.32
CA LEU A 150 -10.26 16.89 7.58
C LEU A 150 -10.52 18.41 7.59
N GLY A 151 -11.78 18.83 7.66
CA GLY A 151 -12.20 20.21 7.65
C GLY A 151 -13.64 20.35 7.15
N LYS A 152 -14.30 21.43 7.54
CA LYS A 152 -15.71 21.68 7.12
C LYS A 152 -15.81 22.14 5.67
N ARG A 153 -14.82 22.89 5.20
CA ARG A 153 -14.77 23.46 3.84
C ARG A 153 -13.77 22.71 2.99
N TYR A 154 -13.95 22.75 1.69
CA TYR A 154 -13.03 22.14 0.72
C TYR A 154 -11.57 22.60 0.94
N ALA A 155 -11.34 23.90 1.06
CA ALA A 155 -10.00 24.46 1.25
C ALA A 155 -9.31 23.93 2.51
N GLU A 156 -10.03 23.79 3.63
CA GLU A 156 -9.50 23.24 4.89
C GLU A 156 -9.10 21.76 4.73
N ARG A 157 -9.90 20.98 4.02
CA ARG A 157 -9.61 19.56 3.73
C ARG A 157 -8.39 19.43 2.84
N ASN A 158 -8.33 20.24 1.79
CA ASN A 158 -7.22 20.25 0.85
C ASN A 158 -5.90 20.62 1.55
N GLU A 159 -5.88 21.69 2.33
CA GLU A 159 -4.72 22.12 3.13
C GLU A 159 -4.26 21.02 4.08
N LYS A 160 -5.20 20.36 4.78
CA LYS A 160 -4.89 19.25 5.68
C LYS A 160 -4.26 18.06 4.96
N LEU A 161 -4.79 17.72 3.78
CA LEU A 161 -4.23 16.63 2.95
C LEU A 161 -2.83 16.99 2.43
N CYS A 162 -2.61 18.26 2.02
CA CYS A 162 -1.29 18.76 1.66
C CYS A 162 -0.29 18.57 2.81
N ASP A 163 -0.66 18.93 4.04
CA ASP A 163 0.20 18.79 5.21
C ASP A 163 0.54 17.34 5.54
N ILE A 164 -0.45 16.44 5.45
CA ILE A 164 -0.23 15.01 5.67
C ILE A 164 0.75 14.45 4.63
N ILE A 165 0.49 14.68 3.35
CA ILE A 165 1.31 14.15 2.25
C ILE A 165 2.72 14.74 2.28
N LYS A 166 2.85 16.04 2.53
CA LYS A 166 4.15 16.70 2.67
C LYS A 166 5.00 16.06 3.77
N LYS A 167 4.42 15.82 4.95
CA LYS A 167 5.12 15.16 6.06
C LYS A 167 5.52 13.73 5.73
N ILE A 168 4.67 12.96 5.04
CA ILE A 168 5.00 11.61 4.57
C ILE A 168 6.16 11.68 3.57
N ALA A 169 6.11 12.59 2.60
CA ALA A 169 7.16 12.75 1.60
C ALA A 169 8.51 13.12 2.23
N GLU A 170 8.52 14.06 3.16
CA GLU A 170 9.73 14.47 3.90
C GLU A 170 10.27 13.32 4.77
N GLY A 171 9.42 12.65 5.52
CA GLY A 171 9.82 11.55 6.41
C GLY A 171 10.35 10.33 5.66
N LEU A 172 9.88 10.08 4.45
CA LEU A 172 10.31 8.97 3.61
C LEU A 172 11.47 9.32 2.67
N SER A 173 11.89 10.58 2.59
CA SER A 173 12.93 11.04 1.65
C SER A 173 14.29 10.34 1.83
N SER A 174 14.62 9.90 3.04
CA SER A 174 15.86 9.24 3.40
C SER A 174 15.83 7.70 3.27
N PHE A 175 14.67 7.13 2.92
CA PHE A 175 14.51 5.69 2.81
C PHE A 175 14.34 5.28 1.35
N SER A 176 15.01 4.18 0.97
CA SER A 176 14.86 3.63 -0.38
C SER A 176 13.45 3.05 -0.54
N SER A 177 12.90 3.19 -1.75
CA SER A 177 11.60 2.66 -2.13
C SER A 177 11.61 1.16 -2.47
N GLU A 178 12.65 0.41 -2.08
CA GLU A 178 12.69 -1.03 -2.28
C GLU A 178 11.52 -1.71 -1.57
N GLY A 179 10.78 -2.55 -2.31
CA GLY A 179 9.45 -3.05 -1.94
C GLY A 179 9.32 -3.66 -0.55
N ASP A 180 10.33 -4.40 -0.08
CA ASP A 180 10.31 -5.01 1.26
C ASP A 180 10.32 -3.96 2.39
N THR A 181 10.93 -2.79 2.14
CA THR A 181 11.03 -1.70 3.12
C THR A 181 9.69 -1.08 3.45
N LEU A 182 8.91 -0.74 2.43
CA LEU A 182 7.59 -0.12 2.62
C LEU A 182 6.56 -1.13 3.15
N GLY A 183 6.67 -2.40 2.75
CA GLY A 183 5.83 -3.47 3.28
C GLY A 183 6.03 -3.66 4.80
N ASP A 184 7.27 -3.76 5.24
CA ASP A 184 7.60 -3.90 6.66
C ASP A 184 7.19 -2.67 7.48
N ALA A 185 7.35 -1.46 6.92
CA ALA A 185 6.88 -0.23 7.53
C ALA A 185 5.35 -0.19 7.65
N TYR A 186 4.67 -0.70 6.66
CA TYR A 186 3.21 -0.81 6.64
C TYR A 186 2.71 -1.74 7.76
N GLU A 187 3.30 -2.94 7.90
CA GLU A 187 2.99 -3.85 9.02
C GLU A 187 3.29 -3.22 10.39
N TYR A 188 4.43 -2.53 10.52
CA TYR A 188 4.76 -1.83 11.75
C TYR A 188 3.70 -0.79 12.14
N LEU A 189 3.20 -0.02 11.18
CA LEU A 189 2.12 0.93 11.44
C LEU A 189 0.81 0.24 11.83
N ILE A 190 0.46 -0.86 11.15
CA ILE A 190 -0.70 -1.68 11.52
C ILE A 190 -0.60 -2.11 12.99
N ASP A 191 0.55 -2.64 13.40
CA ASP A 191 0.80 -3.07 14.79
C ASP A 191 0.64 -1.90 15.78
N LYS A 192 1.24 -0.75 15.47
CA LYS A 192 1.17 0.45 16.32
C LYS A 192 -0.23 1.03 16.44
N PHE A 193 -0.98 1.07 15.34
CA PHE A 193 -2.38 1.51 15.36
C PHE A 193 -3.26 0.52 16.12
N ALA A 194 -3.02 -0.79 15.98
CA ALA A 194 -3.72 -1.80 16.75
C ALA A 194 -3.49 -1.63 18.25
N ALA A 195 -2.25 -1.42 18.68
CA ALA A 195 -1.89 -1.18 20.07
C ALA A 195 -2.54 0.09 20.66
N GLY A 196 -2.74 1.12 19.82
CA GLY A 196 -3.36 2.40 20.20
C GLY A 196 -4.89 2.39 20.24
N SER A 197 -5.54 1.44 19.59
CA SER A 197 -7.01 1.37 19.45
C SER A 197 -7.73 0.70 20.63
N GLY A 198 -7.04 0.27 21.68
CA GLY A 198 -7.60 -0.33 22.88
C GLY A 198 -8.36 -1.64 22.62
N LYS A 199 -9.61 -1.74 23.13
CA LYS A 199 -10.41 -2.99 23.02
C LYS A 199 -10.73 -3.44 21.58
N LYS A 200 -10.68 -2.55 20.60
CA LYS A 200 -10.92 -2.87 19.18
C LYS A 200 -9.71 -3.48 18.49
N ALA A 201 -8.52 -3.42 19.09
CA ALA A 201 -7.29 -3.96 18.51
C ALA A 201 -7.36 -5.47 18.22
N GLY A 202 -8.01 -6.25 19.09
CA GLY A 202 -8.18 -7.70 18.93
C GLY A 202 -9.07 -8.12 17.77
N GLU A 203 -9.87 -7.21 17.20
CA GLU A 203 -10.72 -7.48 16.03
C GLU A 203 -9.97 -7.26 14.70
N PHE A 204 -8.77 -6.72 14.76
CA PHE A 204 -8.08 -6.21 13.58
C PHE A 204 -6.69 -6.83 13.37
N TYR A 205 -5.99 -7.17 14.45
CA TYR A 205 -4.59 -7.56 14.40
C TYR A 205 -4.26 -8.71 15.35
N THR A 206 -3.55 -9.72 14.85
CA THR A 206 -2.99 -10.80 15.64
C THR A 206 -1.51 -10.51 15.93
N PRO A 207 -1.06 -10.50 17.19
CA PRO A 207 0.33 -10.27 17.53
C PRO A 207 1.28 -11.18 16.76
N HIS A 208 2.43 -10.63 16.36
CA HIS A 208 3.38 -11.28 15.46
C HIS A 208 3.86 -12.65 16.01
N GLU A 209 4.09 -12.76 17.31
CA GLU A 209 4.54 -13.98 17.97
C GLU A 209 3.48 -15.10 17.87
N ILE A 210 2.21 -14.75 18.07
CA ILE A 210 1.10 -15.69 17.94
C ILE A 210 0.93 -16.13 16.50
N SER A 211 0.98 -15.20 15.56
CA SER A 211 0.91 -15.46 14.14
C SER A 211 2.05 -16.36 13.66
N ASN A 212 3.27 -16.19 14.19
CA ASN A 212 4.40 -17.05 13.91
C ASN A 212 4.21 -18.48 14.41
N ILE A 213 3.65 -18.65 15.61
CA ILE A 213 3.35 -19.99 16.16
C ILE A 213 2.28 -20.68 15.30
N LEU A 214 1.19 -20.00 15.01
CA LEU A 214 0.09 -20.54 14.18
C LEU A 214 0.57 -20.91 12.78
N SER A 215 1.31 -20.02 12.12
CA SER A 215 1.88 -20.30 10.80
C SER A 215 2.86 -21.48 10.85
N GLY A 216 3.62 -21.63 11.94
CA GLY A 216 4.48 -22.76 12.19
C GLY A 216 3.71 -24.08 12.20
N ILE A 217 2.61 -24.13 12.95
CA ILE A 217 1.78 -25.34 13.11
C ILE A 217 1.11 -25.73 11.79
N VAL A 218 0.46 -24.78 11.09
CA VAL A 218 -0.31 -25.09 9.87
C VAL A 218 0.57 -25.45 8.66
N THR A 219 1.84 -25.07 8.67
CA THR A 219 2.78 -25.38 7.60
C THR A 219 3.54 -26.68 7.81
N LEU A 220 3.48 -27.30 9.00
CA LEU A 220 4.09 -28.61 9.25
C LEU A 220 3.41 -29.70 8.41
N ASP A 221 4.18 -30.72 8.01
CA ASP A 221 3.58 -31.90 7.42
C ASP A 221 2.77 -32.65 8.50
N SER A 222 1.46 -32.73 8.27
CA SER A 222 0.54 -33.38 9.23
C SER A 222 0.71 -34.89 9.32
N GLN A 223 1.35 -35.53 8.32
CA GLN A 223 1.61 -36.98 8.31
C GLN A 223 2.95 -37.31 8.94
N ASP A 224 3.94 -36.44 8.78
CA ASP A 224 5.24 -36.58 9.41
C ASP A 224 5.82 -35.20 9.82
N PRO A 225 5.43 -34.68 10.99
CA PRO A 225 5.91 -33.37 11.47
C PRO A 225 7.44 -33.32 11.67
N SER A 226 8.12 -34.48 11.81
CA SER A 226 9.58 -34.56 11.96
C SER A 226 10.32 -34.14 10.68
N THR A 227 9.68 -34.22 9.52
CA THR A 227 10.24 -33.79 8.23
C THR A 227 10.25 -32.27 8.01
N GLY A 228 9.66 -31.51 8.95
CA GLY A 228 9.57 -30.05 8.89
C GLY A 228 8.38 -29.53 8.06
N PRO A 229 8.48 -28.31 7.48
CA PRO A 229 7.38 -27.71 6.75
C PRO A 229 7.11 -28.44 5.42
N LYS A 230 5.84 -28.43 5.01
CA LYS A 230 5.43 -28.86 3.67
C LYS A 230 6.22 -28.09 2.60
N LYS A 231 6.53 -28.78 1.50
CA LYS A 231 7.25 -28.16 0.37
C LYS A 231 6.37 -27.18 -0.41
N HIS A 232 5.06 -27.44 -0.45
CA HIS A 232 4.10 -26.63 -1.20
C HIS A 232 2.69 -26.76 -0.61
N LEU A 233 1.96 -25.63 -0.59
CA LEU A 233 0.53 -25.55 -0.27
C LEU A 233 -0.21 -25.15 -1.53
N ALA A 234 -1.20 -25.91 -1.98
CA ALA A 234 -2.02 -25.55 -3.14
C ALA A 234 -2.79 -24.26 -2.88
N SER A 235 -3.28 -24.08 -1.66
CA SER A 235 -3.93 -22.84 -1.20
C SER A 235 -3.87 -22.71 0.32
N VAL A 236 -4.06 -21.47 0.78
CA VAL A 236 -4.27 -21.14 2.19
C VAL A 236 -5.50 -20.27 2.32
N LEU A 237 -6.30 -20.48 3.34
CA LEU A 237 -7.48 -19.69 3.67
C LEU A 237 -7.42 -19.22 5.12
N ASP A 238 -7.66 -17.93 5.32
CA ASP A 238 -8.00 -17.35 6.62
C ASP A 238 -9.39 -16.72 6.53
N PHE A 239 -10.36 -17.30 7.23
CA PHE A 239 -11.78 -16.90 7.20
C PHE A 239 -12.10 -15.68 8.09
N ALA A 240 -11.12 -15.14 8.78
CA ALA A 240 -11.21 -13.93 9.60
C ALA A 240 -9.85 -13.20 9.55
N CYS A 241 -9.39 -12.88 8.33
CA CYS A 241 -7.99 -12.56 8.07
C CYS A 241 -7.51 -11.21 8.68
N GLY A 242 -8.42 -10.35 9.13
CA GLY A 242 -8.04 -9.06 9.68
C GLY A 242 -7.17 -8.27 8.69
N SER A 243 -6.00 -7.86 9.11
CA SER A 243 -5.00 -7.17 8.28
C SER A 243 -4.20 -8.10 7.33
N GLY A 244 -4.46 -9.40 7.33
CA GLY A 244 -3.77 -10.38 6.51
C GLY A 244 -2.41 -10.85 7.05
N SER A 245 -2.02 -10.43 8.25
CA SER A 245 -0.69 -10.73 8.83
C SER A 245 -0.43 -12.22 9.00
N LEU A 246 -1.44 -13.03 9.37
CA LEU A 246 -1.29 -14.48 9.47
C LEU A 246 -1.02 -15.12 8.11
N LEU A 247 -1.74 -14.70 7.07
CA LEU A 247 -1.51 -15.16 5.69
C LEU A 247 -0.10 -14.81 5.20
N LEU A 248 0.38 -13.60 5.55
CA LEU A 248 1.75 -13.19 5.22
C LEU A 248 2.80 -14.04 5.94
N ASN A 249 2.60 -14.37 7.21
CA ASN A 249 3.53 -15.21 7.95
C ASN A 249 3.56 -16.65 7.40
N VAL A 250 2.43 -17.21 6.98
CA VAL A 250 2.40 -18.47 6.25
C VAL A 250 3.20 -18.35 4.93
N ARG A 251 3.00 -17.27 4.18
CA ARG A 251 3.73 -17.04 2.92
C ARG A 251 5.23 -16.86 3.13
N ARG A 252 5.66 -16.11 4.14
CA ARG A 252 7.09 -15.96 4.50
C ARG A 252 7.73 -17.31 4.83
N ARG A 253 7.03 -18.14 5.59
CA ARG A 253 7.51 -19.45 5.99
C ARG A 253 7.61 -20.44 4.85
N MET A 254 6.65 -20.43 3.94
CA MET A 254 6.61 -21.30 2.75
C MET A 254 7.51 -20.80 1.60
N GLY A 255 7.90 -19.52 1.63
CA GLY A 255 8.56 -18.85 0.52
C GLY A 255 7.58 -18.43 -0.58
N ALA A 256 8.01 -17.51 -1.45
CA ALA A 256 7.15 -16.89 -2.47
C ALA A 256 6.50 -17.90 -3.45
N GLN A 257 7.15 -19.02 -3.70
CA GLN A 257 6.69 -20.08 -4.61
C GLN A 257 6.05 -21.28 -3.86
N GLY A 258 6.04 -21.23 -2.54
CA GLY A 258 5.56 -22.33 -1.71
C GLY A 258 4.03 -22.37 -1.54
N ILE A 259 3.31 -21.35 -2.02
CA ILE A 259 1.85 -21.28 -1.95
C ILE A 259 1.28 -20.97 -3.33
N GLY A 260 0.28 -21.74 -3.79
CA GLY A 260 -0.42 -21.52 -5.04
C GLY A 260 -1.38 -20.33 -4.97
N LYS A 261 -2.34 -20.37 -4.03
CA LYS A 261 -3.36 -19.32 -3.88
C LYS A 261 -3.57 -18.91 -2.43
N ILE A 262 -3.79 -17.63 -2.22
CA ILE A 262 -4.09 -17.06 -0.90
C ILE A 262 -5.54 -16.56 -0.88
N TYR A 263 -6.31 -17.01 0.09
CA TYR A 263 -7.69 -16.56 0.31
C TYR A 263 -7.82 -15.94 1.71
N GLY A 264 -8.46 -14.79 1.76
CA GLY A 264 -8.87 -14.14 2.99
C GLY A 264 -10.37 -13.88 2.98
N GLN A 265 -11.00 -13.89 4.15
CA GLN A 265 -12.33 -13.36 4.36
C GLN A 265 -12.29 -12.37 5.52
N GLU A 266 -12.85 -11.18 5.33
CA GLU A 266 -12.90 -10.13 6.35
C GLU A 266 -14.21 -9.35 6.21
N LYS A 267 -14.97 -9.30 7.31
CA LYS A 267 -16.29 -8.66 7.34
C LYS A 267 -16.23 -7.13 7.21
N ASN A 268 -15.21 -6.51 7.80
CA ASN A 268 -15.04 -5.06 7.79
C ASN A 268 -14.37 -4.61 6.48
N LEU A 269 -15.02 -3.73 5.72
CA LEU A 269 -14.51 -3.26 4.41
C LEU A 269 -13.17 -2.56 4.52
N ALA A 270 -13.00 -1.66 5.49
CA ALA A 270 -11.73 -0.94 5.67
C ALA A 270 -10.60 -1.91 6.02
N THR A 271 -10.85 -2.86 6.92
CA THR A 271 -9.88 -3.90 7.30
C THR A 271 -9.56 -4.83 6.12
N SER A 272 -10.57 -5.19 5.31
CA SER A 272 -10.38 -5.96 4.07
C SER A 272 -9.50 -5.22 3.06
N ALA A 273 -9.69 -3.91 2.91
CA ALA A 273 -8.83 -3.07 2.07
C ALA A 273 -7.38 -3.07 2.58
N ILE A 274 -7.17 -2.92 3.88
CA ILE A 274 -5.85 -3.01 4.52
C ILE A 274 -5.19 -4.37 4.27
N ALA A 275 -5.94 -5.47 4.39
CA ALA A 275 -5.41 -6.81 4.09
C ALA A 275 -4.94 -6.95 2.64
N ARG A 276 -5.72 -6.44 1.69
CA ARG A 276 -5.36 -6.45 0.26
C ARG A 276 -4.11 -5.62 -0.01
N MET A 277 -4.04 -4.42 0.53
CA MET A 277 -2.84 -3.56 0.44
C MET A 277 -1.62 -4.25 1.04
N ASN A 278 -1.77 -4.85 2.23
CA ASN A 278 -0.70 -5.53 2.94
C ASN A 278 -0.16 -6.74 2.16
N LEU A 279 -1.03 -7.61 1.67
CA LEU A 279 -0.65 -8.74 0.83
C LEU A 279 0.06 -8.29 -0.46
N PHE A 280 -0.45 -7.24 -1.09
CA PHE A 280 0.11 -6.70 -2.32
C PHE A 280 1.51 -6.08 -2.11
N LEU A 281 1.70 -5.30 -1.05
CA LEU A 281 2.98 -4.70 -0.63
C LEU A 281 4.08 -5.76 -0.45
N HIS A 282 3.71 -6.92 0.12
CA HIS A 282 4.62 -8.04 0.33
C HIS A 282 4.74 -8.97 -0.88
N GLY A 283 4.34 -8.51 -2.07
CA GLY A 283 4.54 -9.21 -3.33
C GLY A 283 3.65 -10.43 -3.55
N ALA A 284 2.55 -10.60 -2.79
CA ALA A 284 1.51 -11.55 -3.16
C ALA A 284 0.80 -11.04 -4.41
N ARG A 285 0.61 -11.91 -5.41
CA ARG A 285 -0.05 -11.56 -6.68
C ARG A 285 -1.30 -12.40 -6.93
N ASP A 286 -1.28 -13.66 -6.50
CA ASP A 286 -2.43 -14.58 -6.63
C ASP A 286 -3.13 -14.71 -5.28
N PHE A 287 -3.93 -13.71 -4.94
CA PHE A 287 -4.73 -13.70 -3.71
C PHE A 287 -6.14 -13.14 -3.97
N LYS A 288 -7.06 -13.50 -3.10
CA LYS A 288 -8.41 -12.95 -3.06
C LYS A 288 -8.84 -12.76 -1.62
N VAL A 289 -9.19 -11.53 -1.26
CA VAL A 289 -9.84 -11.21 0.01
C VAL A 289 -11.28 -10.83 -0.28
N THR A 290 -12.22 -11.57 0.31
CA THR A 290 -13.66 -11.34 0.19
C THR A 290 -14.25 -10.85 1.50
N GLN A 291 -15.34 -10.15 1.41
CA GLN A 291 -16.18 -9.79 2.56
C GLN A 291 -17.05 -10.95 3.00
#